data_bb180f14165b01b9b178138549a70768
#
_entry.id   bb180f14165b01b9b178138549a70768
#
_cell.length_a   1.000
_cell.length_b   1.000
_cell.length_c   1.000
_cell.angle_alpha   90.00
_cell.angle_beta   90.00
_cell.angle_gamma   90.00
#
_symmetry.space_group_name_H-M   'P 1'
#
loop_
_entity.id
_entity.type
_entity.pdbx_description
1 polymer ?
#
loop_
_entity_poly.entity_id
_entity_poly.type
_entity_poly.pdbx_seq_one_letter_code
_entity_poly.pdbx_strand_id
1 'polypeptide(L)'
;MTSYSFIPFLIFGLIIFFSGLVTVQQGSVAVITMFGKYRRVLQPGLNFKIPLIEQIFKRVSIQNRSAELEFMAITIDQANVNFKAMLLYSVIDGTEETIKKVAFKFIDDRNFMQTLVRSIEGSIRAFVATKKQSEILLLRKEIVDEVKDHLDATLADWGFHLLDLQLNDIAFDEAIMRSMAQVVASSNLKAAAENEGQALLITKTKAAE
;
A
#
# COMPACT_ATOMS: atom_id res chain seq x y z
N MET A 1 10.14 -46.91 -50.07
CA MET A 1 9.13 -45.81 -49.97
C MET A 1 8.65 -45.55 -48.54
N THR A 2 9.48 -45.71 -47.48
CA THR A 2 9.06 -45.60 -46.05
C THR A 2 9.71 -44.48 -45.31
N SER A 3 10.53 -43.65 -45.95
CA SER A 3 11.32 -42.63 -45.21
C SER A 3 10.62 -41.27 -44.97
N TYR A 4 9.54 -40.94 -45.68
CA TYR A 4 8.87 -39.64 -45.58
C TYR A 4 7.72 -39.63 -44.57
N SER A 5 7.29 -40.79 -44.08
CA SER A 5 6.17 -40.89 -43.13
C SER A 5 6.51 -40.34 -41.71
N PHE A 6 7.79 -40.21 -41.36
CA PHE A 6 8.24 -39.70 -40.08
C PHE A 6 8.32 -38.15 -40.00
N ILE A 7 8.38 -37.48 -41.14
CA ILE A 7 8.53 -36.01 -41.19
C ILE A 7 7.39 -35.28 -40.47
N PRO A 8 6.11 -35.59 -40.67
CA PRO A 8 5.02 -34.90 -39.97
C PRO A 8 5.05 -35.14 -38.45
N PHE A 9 5.43 -36.32 -37.99
CA PHE A 9 5.58 -36.60 -36.55
C PHE A 9 6.74 -35.82 -35.93
N LEU A 10 7.85 -35.67 -36.66
CA LEU A 10 9.00 -34.89 -36.20
C LEU A 10 8.65 -33.38 -36.14
N ILE A 11 7.96 -32.85 -37.15
CA ILE A 11 7.48 -31.47 -37.16
C ILE A 11 6.51 -31.23 -36.00
N PHE A 12 5.56 -32.12 -35.79
CA PHE A 12 4.60 -32.05 -34.69
C PHE A 12 5.29 -32.07 -33.33
N GLY A 13 6.26 -32.96 -33.12
CA GLY A 13 7.07 -33.00 -31.90
C GLY A 13 7.85 -31.72 -31.67
N LEU A 14 8.41 -31.14 -32.75
CA LEU A 14 9.15 -29.87 -32.69
C LEU A 14 8.22 -28.69 -32.31
N ILE A 15 7.02 -28.64 -32.88
CA ILE A 15 6.01 -27.62 -32.53
C ILE A 15 5.63 -27.75 -31.06
N ILE A 16 5.37 -28.94 -30.54
CA ILE A 16 5.06 -29.17 -29.13
C ILE A 16 6.23 -28.74 -28.25
N PHE A 17 7.45 -29.08 -28.61
CA PHE A 17 8.64 -28.70 -27.86
C PHE A 17 8.78 -27.16 -27.75
N PHE A 18 8.72 -26.46 -28.88
CA PHE A 18 8.82 -24.98 -28.87
C PHE A 18 7.64 -24.32 -28.15
N SER A 19 6.46 -24.89 -28.19
CA SER A 19 5.27 -24.45 -27.43
C SER A 19 5.46 -24.55 -25.90
N GLY A 20 6.39 -25.38 -25.44
CA GLY A 20 6.75 -25.52 -24.03
C GLY A 20 7.73 -24.48 -23.53
N LEU A 21 8.44 -23.79 -24.42
CA LEU A 21 9.41 -22.76 -24.00
C LEU A 21 8.71 -21.53 -23.51
N VAL A 22 9.08 -21.07 -22.29
CA VAL A 22 8.53 -19.88 -21.64
C VAL A 22 9.66 -19.04 -21.08
N THR A 23 9.64 -17.76 -21.40
CA THR A 23 10.56 -16.79 -20.83
C THR A 23 9.90 -16.06 -19.66
N VAL A 24 10.58 -16.01 -18.52
CA VAL A 24 10.21 -15.23 -17.33
C VAL A 24 11.17 -14.06 -17.22
N GLN A 25 10.64 -12.85 -17.12
CA GLN A 25 11.44 -11.63 -17.03
C GLN A 25 12.17 -11.55 -15.69
N GLN A 26 13.33 -10.90 -15.69
CA GLN A 26 14.07 -10.58 -14.47
C GLN A 26 13.19 -9.73 -13.55
N GLY A 27 13.24 -10.00 -12.23
CA GLY A 27 12.41 -9.33 -11.25
C GLY A 27 10.97 -9.85 -11.16
N SER A 28 10.64 -10.94 -11.87
CA SER A 28 9.36 -11.63 -11.73
C SER A 28 9.56 -13.14 -11.67
N VAL A 29 8.58 -13.85 -11.15
CA VAL A 29 8.50 -15.30 -11.15
C VAL A 29 7.13 -15.72 -11.67
N ALA A 30 7.04 -16.91 -12.28
CA ALA A 30 5.78 -17.43 -12.81
C ALA A 30 5.32 -18.66 -12.03
N VAL A 31 4.08 -18.62 -11.56
CA VAL A 31 3.45 -19.72 -10.84
C VAL A 31 2.80 -20.66 -11.84
N ILE A 32 3.18 -21.92 -11.81
CA ILE A 32 2.65 -22.97 -12.67
C ILE A 32 1.64 -23.81 -11.93
N THR A 33 0.50 -24.02 -12.57
CA THR A 33 -0.52 -24.98 -12.15
C THR A 33 -0.64 -26.11 -13.15
N MET A 34 -0.98 -27.30 -12.65
CA MET A 34 -1.28 -28.49 -13.44
C MET A 34 -2.70 -28.95 -13.04
N PHE A 35 -3.63 -28.96 -14.00
CA PHE A 35 -5.05 -29.26 -13.74
C PHE A 35 -5.64 -28.42 -12.57
N GLY A 36 -5.29 -27.12 -12.52
CA GLY A 36 -5.76 -26.21 -11.47
C GLY A 36 -5.03 -26.32 -10.13
N LYS A 37 -4.16 -27.32 -9.92
CA LYS A 37 -3.39 -27.51 -8.70
C LYS A 37 -2.01 -26.89 -8.86
N TYR A 38 -1.53 -26.20 -7.81
CA TYR A 38 -0.15 -25.70 -7.75
C TYR A 38 0.86 -26.79 -8.06
N ARG A 39 1.86 -26.49 -8.89
CA ARG A 39 2.91 -27.43 -9.29
C ARG A 39 4.30 -26.94 -8.89
N ARG A 40 4.71 -25.75 -9.33
CA ARG A 40 6.04 -25.17 -9.12
C ARG A 40 6.09 -23.68 -9.48
N VAL A 41 7.20 -23.04 -9.12
CA VAL A 41 7.52 -21.66 -9.54
C VAL A 41 8.63 -21.70 -10.57
N LEU A 42 8.48 -20.95 -11.66
CA LEU A 42 9.53 -20.72 -12.65
C LEU A 42 10.31 -19.47 -12.30
N GLN A 43 11.62 -19.62 -12.20
CA GLN A 43 12.55 -18.52 -11.96
C GLN A 43 12.79 -17.68 -13.22
N PRO A 44 13.33 -16.44 -13.11
CA PRO A 44 13.71 -15.63 -14.26
C PRO A 44 14.61 -16.38 -15.25
N GLY A 45 14.36 -16.17 -16.54
CA GLY A 45 15.11 -16.78 -17.62
C GLY A 45 14.27 -17.67 -18.52
N LEU A 46 14.93 -18.50 -19.30
CA LEU A 46 14.29 -19.47 -20.18
C LEU A 46 13.92 -20.72 -19.38
N ASN A 47 12.64 -21.06 -19.43
CA ASN A 47 12.08 -22.23 -18.74
C ASN A 47 11.31 -23.10 -19.73
N PHE A 48 11.07 -24.34 -19.32
CA PHE A 48 10.24 -25.28 -20.07
C PHE A 48 9.02 -25.66 -19.22
N LYS A 49 7.83 -25.54 -19.81
CA LYS A 49 6.57 -26.06 -19.26
C LYS A 49 6.03 -27.18 -20.17
N ILE A 50 5.31 -28.11 -19.59
CA ILE A 50 4.65 -29.16 -20.37
C ILE A 50 3.43 -28.54 -21.07
N PRO A 51 3.44 -28.42 -22.40
CA PRO A 51 2.30 -27.88 -23.14
C PRO A 51 1.02 -28.68 -22.85
N LEU A 52 -0.13 -28.02 -22.91
CA LEU A 52 -1.47 -28.53 -22.65
C LEU A 52 -1.76 -28.94 -21.20
N ILE A 53 -0.76 -29.33 -20.40
CA ILE A 53 -0.92 -29.84 -19.06
C ILE A 53 -0.60 -28.74 -18.02
N GLU A 54 0.54 -28.07 -18.21
CA GLU A 54 0.98 -26.99 -17.33
C GLU A 54 0.52 -25.62 -17.86
N GLN A 55 -0.05 -24.81 -16.97
CA GLN A 55 -0.51 -23.46 -17.27
C GLN A 55 0.16 -22.45 -16.34
N ILE A 56 0.47 -21.26 -16.87
CA ILE A 56 0.89 -20.13 -16.04
C ILE A 56 -0.36 -19.58 -15.39
N PHE A 57 -0.46 -19.72 -14.08
CA PHE A 57 -1.57 -19.21 -13.29
C PHE A 57 -1.43 -17.69 -13.05
N LYS A 58 -0.26 -17.26 -12.56
CA LYS A 58 0.02 -15.84 -12.26
C LYS A 58 1.51 -15.57 -12.43
N ARG A 59 1.84 -14.35 -12.88
CA ARG A 59 3.20 -13.83 -12.81
C ARG A 59 3.27 -12.87 -11.62
N VAL A 60 4.20 -13.11 -10.71
CA VAL A 60 4.40 -12.34 -9.50
C VAL A 60 5.66 -11.52 -9.64
N SER A 61 5.55 -10.19 -9.53
CA SER A 61 6.71 -9.31 -9.47
C SER A 61 7.30 -9.36 -8.05
N ILE A 62 8.62 -9.58 -7.97
CA ILE A 62 9.39 -9.51 -6.73
C ILE A 62 10.08 -8.14 -6.56
N GLN A 63 9.80 -7.19 -7.45
CA GLN A 63 10.30 -5.82 -7.39
C GLN A 63 9.49 -4.99 -6.40
N ASN A 64 10.07 -3.87 -5.97
CA ASN A 64 9.37 -2.89 -5.16
C ASN A 64 8.17 -2.32 -5.93
N ARG A 65 7.04 -2.20 -5.25
CA ARG A 65 5.80 -1.67 -5.78
C ARG A 65 5.32 -0.55 -4.87
N SER A 66 4.80 0.51 -5.47
CA SER A 66 4.12 1.58 -4.74
C SER A 66 2.62 1.53 -4.98
N ALA A 67 1.86 1.91 -3.96
CA ALA A 67 0.41 2.05 -4.05
C ALA A 67 -0.03 3.30 -3.31
N GLU A 68 -0.95 4.05 -3.91
CA GLU A 68 -1.62 5.13 -3.24
C GLU A 68 -2.81 4.58 -2.46
N LEU A 69 -2.93 5.03 -1.22
CA LEU A 69 -3.98 4.64 -0.29
C LEU A 69 -4.77 5.87 0.10
N GLU A 70 -6.10 5.77 0.04
CA GLU A 70 -7.01 6.75 0.61
C GLU A 70 -7.89 6.05 1.63
N PHE A 71 -7.95 6.60 2.84
CA PHE A 71 -8.78 6.07 3.91
C PHE A 71 -9.35 7.20 4.77
N MET A 72 -10.48 6.92 5.40
CA MET A 72 -11.20 7.90 6.21
C MET A 72 -11.32 7.44 7.65
N ALA A 73 -11.25 8.42 8.57
CA ALA A 73 -11.57 8.21 9.96
C ALA A 73 -12.36 9.40 10.52
N ILE A 74 -13.02 9.19 11.64
CA ILE A 74 -13.83 10.19 12.32
C ILE A 74 -13.20 10.46 13.68
N THR A 75 -12.93 11.72 13.99
CA THR A 75 -12.38 12.17 15.27
C THR A 75 -13.44 12.15 16.39
N ILE A 76 -13.00 12.33 17.66
CA ILE A 76 -13.89 12.36 18.82
C ILE A 76 -14.93 13.50 18.72
N ASP A 77 -14.56 14.61 18.09
CA ASP A 77 -15.42 15.76 17.82
C ASP A 77 -16.18 15.66 16.50
N GLN A 78 -16.33 14.41 15.96
CA GLN A 78 -17.10 14.05 14.79
C GLN A 78 -16.64 14.70 13.48
N ALA A 79 -15.39 15.12 13.41
CA ALA A 79 -14.81 15.62 12.17
C ALA A 79 -14.37 14.46 11.27
N ASN A 80 -14.79 14.49 10.00
CA ASN A 80 -14.29 13.57 8.98
C ASN A 80 -12.89 13.99 8.57
N VAL A 81 -11.97 13.04 8.58
CA VAL A 81 -10.58 13.22 8.18
C VAL A 81 -10.26 12.25 7.07
N ASN A 82 -9.82 12.77 5.94
CA ASN A 82 -9.34 11.99 4.80
C ASN A 82 -7.80 11.93 4.83
N PHE A 83 -7.27 10.75 4.79
CA PHE A 83 -5.84 10.50 4.76
C PHE A 83 -5.43 9.99 3.37
N LYS A 84 -4.39 10.59 2.80
CA LYS A 84 -3.73 10.11 1.60
C LYS A 84 -2.34 9.66 1.95
N ALA A 85 -2.03 8.41 1.65
CA ALA A 85 -0.74 7.83 1.95
C ALA A 85 -0.18 7.09 0.73
N MET A 86 1.14 7.00 0.65
CA MET A 86 1.85 6.17 -0.30
C MET A 86 2.50 5.01 0.45
N LEU A 87 2.17 3.81 0.04
CA LEU A 87 2.74 2.58 0.53
C LEU A 87 3.80 2.07 -0.45
N LEU A 88 5.00 1.77 0.05
CA LEU A 88 6.04 1.06 -0.68
C LEU A 88 6.19 -0.34 -0.09
N TYR A 89 6.03 -1.37 -0.91
CA TYR A 89 6.07 -2.76 -0.48
C TYR A 89 6.70 -3.66 -1.54
N SER A 90 7.16 -4.82 -1.13
CA SER A 90 7.69 -5.86 -2.02
C SER A 90 7.29 -7.24 -1.53
N VAL A 91 7.49 -8.24 -2.36
CA VAL A 91 7.42 -9.64 -1.90
C VAL A 91 8.61 -9.90 -0.97
N ILE A 92 8.38 -10.62 0.14
CA ILE A 92 9.41 -10.87 1.17
C ILE A 92 10.65 -11.51 0.55
N ASP A 93 10.43 -12.58 -0.22
CA ASP A 93 11.48 -13.32 -0.90
C ASP A 93 10.93 -14.09 -2.12
N GLY A 94 11.84 -14.67 -2.92
CA GLY A 94 11.48 -15.50 -4.07
C GLY A 94 11.25 -16.98 -3.74
N THR A 95 11.08 -17.34 -2.47
CA THR A 95 10.85 -18.73 -2.07
C THR A 95 9.50 -19.22 -2.56
N GLU A 96 9.42 -20.51 -2.81
CA GLU A 96 8.21 -21.17 -3.32
C GLU A 96 7.01 -20.96 -2.37
N GLU A 97 7.24 -20.98 -1.07
CA GLU A 97 6.21 -20.80 -0.06
C GLU A 97 5.64 -19.38 -0.08
N THR A 98 6.50 -18.36 -0.10
CA THR A 98 6.11 -16.95 -0.17
C THR A 98 5.37 -16.66 -1.46
N ILE A 99 5.90 -17.10 -2.60
CA ILE A 99 5.27 -16.88 -3.92
C ILE A 99 3.91 -17.57 -3.99
N LYS A 100 3.74 -18.74 -3.39
CA LYS A 100 2.44 -19.42 -3.29
C LYS A 100 1.44 -18.61 -2.47
N LYS A 101 1.84 -18.05 -1.33
CA LYS A 101 0.98 -17.14 -0.53
C LYS A 101 0.52 -15.96 -1.37
N VAL A 102 1.45 -15.23 -1.99
CA VAL A 102 1.17 -14.05 -2.82
C VAL A 102 0.27 -14.38 -4.02
N ALA A 103 0.49 -15.52 -4.67
CA ALA A 103 -0.27 -15.87 -5.87
C ALA A 103 -1.71 -16.29 -5.60
N PHE A 104 -1.97 -16.98 -4.48
CA PHE A 104 -3.27 -17.60 -4.21
C PHE A 104 -4.09 -16.93 -3.11
N LYS A 105 -3.50 -16.01 -2.32
CA LYS A 105 -4.22 -15.32 -1.24
C LYS A 105 -5.31 -14.39 -1.77
N PHE A 106 -5.05 -13.69 -2.88
CA PHE A 106 -5.97 -12.73 -3.48
C PHE A 106 -6.26 -13.08 -4.95
N ILE A 107 -7.51 -12.89 -5.35
CA ILE A 107 -7.96 -13.15 -6.72
C ILE A 107 -7.21 -12.22 -7.69
N ASP A 108 -7.16 -10.93 -7.38
CA ASP A 108 -6.50 -9.91 -8.17
C ASP A 108 -5.90 -8.79 -7.31
N ASP A 109 -5.18 -7.88 -7.94
CA ASP A 109 -4.56 -6.73 -7.28
C ASP A 109 -5.60 -5.75 -6.71
N ARG A 110 -6.80 -5.66 -7.29
CA ARG A 110 -7.89 -4.83 -6.78
C ARG A 110 -8.42 -5.38 -5.44
N ASN A 111 -8.65 -6.68 -5.38
CA ASN A 111 -9.09 -7.35 -4.15
C ASN A 111 -8.04 -7.21 -3.03
N PHE A 112 -6.76 -7.34 -3.38
CA PHE A 112 -5.64 -7.08 -2.47
C PHE A 112 -5.71 -5.65 -1.91
N MET A 113 -5.81 -4.63 -2.79
CA MET A 113 -5.84 -3.22 -2.38
C MET A 113 -7.07 -2.89 -1.52
N GLN A 114 -8.25 -3.38 -1.87
CA GLN A 114 -9.46 -3.17 -1.08
C GLN A 114 -9.34 -3.78 0.33
N THR A 115 -8.76 -4.97 0.43
CA THR A 115 -8.56 -5.62 1.72
C THR A 115 -7.54 -4.87 2.56
N LEU A 116 -6.47 -4.38 1.93
CA LEU A 116 -5.44 -3.58 2.57
C LEU A 116 -6.02 -2.28 3.15
N VAL A 117 -6.76 -1.51 2.34
CA VAL A 117 -7.40 -0.26 2.79
C VAL A 117 -8.34 -0.51 3.95
N ARG A 118 -9.19 -1.54 3.89
CA ARG A 118 -10.11 -1.89 5.00
C ARG A 118 -9.37 -2.26 6.28
N SER A 119 -8.25 -2.95 6.17
CA SER A 119 -7.40 -3.30 7.32
C SER A 119 -6.84 -2.05 8.00
N ILE A 120 -6.37 -1.09 7.20
CA ILE A 120 -5.87 0.20 7.69
C ILE A 120 -6.98 1.02 8.34
N GLU A 121 -8.14 1.14 7.69
CA GLU A 121 -9.29 1.87 8.24
C GLU A 121 -9.71 1.33 9.61
N GLY A 122 -9.68 0.01 9.78
CA GLY A 122 -9.99 -0.63 11.05
C GLY A 122 -9.04 -0.22 12.17
N SER A 123 -7.74 -0.22 11.91
CA SER A 123 -6.70 0.17 12.87
C SER A 123 -6.75 1.67 13.20
N ILE A 124 -6.75 2.51 12.17
CA ILE A 124 -6.74 3.96 12.32
C ILE A 124 -8.01 4.50 12.98
N ARG A 125 -9.16 3.92 12.69
CA ARG A 125 -10.42 4.37 13.27
C ARG A 125 -10.39 4.35 14.80
N ALA A 126 -9.85 3.29 15.38
CA ALA A 126 -9.71 3.18 16.84
C ALA A 126 -8.80 4.26 17.41
N PHE A 127 -7.68 4.54 16.74
CA PHE A 127 -6.73 5.57 17.17
C PHE A 127 -7.31 6.99 17.01
N VAL A 128 -7.83 7.34 15.84
CA VAL A 128 -8.33 8.69 15.52
C VAL A 128 -9.58 9.05 16.31
N ALA A 129 -10.45 8.08 16.60
CA ALA A 129 -11.68 8.30 17.37
C ALA A 129 -11.44 8.80 18.81
N THR A 130 -10.21 8.66 19.32
CA THR A 130 -9.81 9.18 20.64
C THR A 130 -9.21 10.59 20.60
N LYS A 131 -8.98 11.15 19.41
CA LYS A 131 -8.27 12.42 19.20
C LYS A 131 -9.21 13.50 18.68
N LYS A 132 -8.89 14.76 18.99
CA LYS A 132 -9.59 15.93 18.44
C LYS A 132 -9.00 16.29 17.07
N GLN A 133 -9.83 16.90 16.22
CA GLN A 133 -9.40 17.37 14.90
C GLN A 133 -8.15 18.26 14.95
N SER A 134 -8.04 19.14 15.96
CA SER A 134 -6.90 20.04 16.14
C SER A 134 -5.58 19.32 16.45
N GLU A 135 -5.65 18.12 16.99
CA GLU A 135 -4.48 17.30 17.36
C GLU A 135 -3.99 16.45 16.20
N ILE A 136 -4.88 16.07 15.26
CA ILE A 136 -4.56 15.12 14.18
C ILE A 136 -3.36 15.56 13.34
N LEU A 137 -3.25 16.84 13.02
CA LEU A 137 -2.12 17.35 12.23
C LEU A 137 -0.77 17.24 12.96
N LEU A 138 -0.80 17.34 14.30
CA LEU A 138 0.38 17.22 15.14
C LEU A 138 0.78 15.75 15.35
N LEU A 139 -0.18 14.84 15.31
CA LEU A 139 0.00 13.38 15.52
C LEU A 139 0.34 12.61 14.24
N ARG A 140 0.80 13.31 13.20
CA ARG A 140 1.13 12.69 11.90
C ARG A 140 2.10 11.50 12.03
N LYS A 141 3.11 11.65 12.88
CA LYS A 141 4.11 10.61 13.11
C LYS A 141 3.49 9.40 13.79
N GLU A 142 2.75 9.64 14.86
CA GLU A 142 2.08 8.59 15.64
C GLU A 142 1.08 7.79 14.77
N ILE A 143 0.36 8.49 13.89
CA ILE A 143 -0.55 7.86 12.91
C ILE A 143 0.24 6.95 11.96
N VAL A 144 1.37 7.42 11.44
CA VAL A 144 2.23 6.61 10.55
C VAL A 144 2.77 5.39 11.28
N ASP A 145 3.25 5.55 12.51
CA ASP A 145 3.80 4.47 13.31
C ASP A 145 2.73 3.41 13.61
N GLU A 146 1.52 3.81 14.03
CA GLU A 146 0.37 2.90 14.27
C GLU A 146 -0.02 2.10 13.02
N VAL A 147 -0.06 2.79 11.87
CA VAL A 147 -0.37 2.12 10.58
C VAL A 147 0.74 1.17 10.16
N LYS A 148 2.01 1.57 10.33
CA LYS A 148 3.16 0.71 10.00
C LYS A 148 3.14 -0.58 10.80
N ASP A 149 2.97 -0.51 12.11
CA ASP A 149 2.95 -1.68 12.99
C ASP A 149 1.85 -2.66 12.62
N HIS A 150 0.64 -2.15 12.32
CA HIS A 150 -0.48 -2.97 11.88
C HIS A 150 -0.24 -3.59 10.50
N LEU A 151 0.28 -2.80 9.55
CA LEU A 151 0.53 -3.24 8.18
C LEU A 151 1.65 -4.25 8.07
N ASP A 152 2.73 -4.11 8.84
CA ASP A 152 3.87 -5.01 8.76
C ASP A 152 3.46 -6.45 9.06
N ALA A 153 2.72 -6.66 10.14
CA ALA A 153 2.17 -7.98 10.49
C ALA A 153 1.19 -8.52 9.43
N THR A 154 0.29 -7.66 8.93
CA THR A 154 -0.73 -8.05 7.94
C THR A 154 -0.11 -8.41 6.59
N LEU A 155 0.82 -7.59 6.11
CA LEU A 155 1.51 -7.81 4.84
C LEU A 155 2.40 -9.04 4.90
N ALA A 156 3.11 -9.28 6.02
CA ALA A 156 3.95 -10.46 6.22
C ALA A 156 3.13 -11.76 6.13
N ASP A 157 1.91 -11.81 6.72
CA ASP A 157 1.01 -12.94 6.58
C ASP A 157 0.59 -13.20 5.11
N TRP A 158 0.55 -12.16 4.30
CA TRP A 158 0.22 -12.26 2.88
C TRP A 158 1.43 -12.53 1.97
N GLY A 159 2.64 -12.56 2.53
CA GLY A 159 3.90 -12.78 1.82
C GLY A 159 4.55 -11.51 1.28
N PHE A 160 4.14 -10.35 1.77
CA PHE A 160 4.72 -9.06 1.43
C PHE A 160 5.49 -8.46 2.61
N HIS A 161 6.44 -7.59 2.29
CA HIS A 161 7.21 -6.80 3.25
C HIS A 161 6.91 -5.32 3.05
N LEU A 162 6.63 -4.63 4.14
CA LEU A 162 6.48 -3.19 4.16
C LEU A 162 7.86 -2.54 4.10
N LEU A 163 8.14 -1.78 3.05
CA LEU A 163 9.39 -1.03 2.91
C LEU A 163 9.26 0.36 3.50
N ASP A 164 8.18 1.07 3.16
CA ASP A 164 7.92 2.41 3.68
C ASP A 164 6.43 2.76 3.59
N LEU A 165 6.01 3.66 4.46
CA LEU A 165 4.70 4.28 4.44
C LEU A 165 4.86 5.77 4.66
N GLN A 166 4.39 6.56 3.71
CA GLN A 166 4.42 8.02 3.77
C GLN A 166 3.00 8.56 3.76
N LEU A 167 2.69 9.36 4.77
CA LEU A 167 1.42 10.08 4.81
C LEU A 167 1.58 11.39 4.02
N ASN A 168 0.99 11.45 2.83
CA ASN A 168 1.15 12.58 1.92
C ASN A 168 0.29 13.76 2.35
N ASP A 169 -0.98 13.49 2.68
CA ASP A 169 -1.94 14.54 2.99
C ASP A 169 -2.93 14.11 4.08
N ILE A 170 -3.40 15.11 4.85
CA ILE A 170 -4.46 14.99 5.84
C ILE A 170 -5.46 16.11 5.53
N ALA A 171 -6.61 15.76 4.98
CA ALA A 171 -7.63 16.71 4.58
C ALA A 171 -8.87 16.58 5.47
N PHE A 172 -9.41 17.72 5.88
CA PHE A 172 -10.68 17.83 6.60
C PHE A 172 -11.75 18.35 5.65
N ASP A 173 -13.01 18.15 5.99
CA ASP A 173 -14.12 18.77 5.28
C ASP A 173 -14.00 20.31 5.25
N GLU A 174 -14.41 20.91 4.14
CA GLU A 174 -14.23 22.35 3.90
C GLU A 174 -14.86 23.22 5.02
N ALA A 175 -15.99 22.81 5.57
CA ALA A 175 -16.65 23.49 6.68
C ALA A 175 -15.77 23.49 7.94
N ILE A 176 -15.09 22.38 8.20
CA ILE A 176 -14.16 22.22 9.33
C ILE A 176 -12.92 23.08 9.12
N MET A 177 -12.35 23.09 7.90
CA MET A 177 -11.20 23.92 7.56
C MET A 177 -11.49 25.41 7.75
N ARG A 178 -12.68 25.88 7.37
CA ARG A 178 -13.12 27.27 7.60
C ARG A 178 -13.24 27.58 9.10
N SER A 179 -13.82 26.68 9.87
CA SER A 179 -13.96 26.83 11.33
C SER A 179 -12.61 26.89 12.02
N MET A 180 -11.68 26.00 11.65
CA MET A 180 -10.30 26.01 12.17
C MET A 180 -9.58 27.32 11.85
N ALA A 181 -9.69 27.80 10.62
CA ALA A 181 -9.11 29.08 10.20
C ALA A 181 -9.66 30.26 11.03
N GLN A 182 -10.96 30.26 11.31
CA GLN A 182 -11.60 31.30 12.12
C GLN A 182 -11.13 31.26 13.60
N VAL A 183 -10.98 30.07 14.18
CA VAL A 183 -10.46 29.90 15.55
C VAL A 183 -9.01 30.38 15.63
N VAL A 184 -8.16 30.02 14.66
CA VAL A 184 -6.77 30.49 14.62
C VAL A 184 -6.70 32.01 14.46
N ALA A 185 -7.51 32.59 13.55
CA ALA A 185 -7.58 34.03 13.38
C ALA A 185 -8.02 34.75 14.67
N SER A 186 -9.03 34.25 15.36
CA SER A 186 -9.52 34.80 16.65
C SER A 186 -8.45 34.68 17.76
N SER A 187 -7.76 33.54 17.82
CA SER A 187 -6.65 33.35 18.78
C SER A 187 -5.50 34.31 18.54
N ASN A 188 -5.13 34.53 17.27
CA ASN A 188 -4.07 35.48 16.90
C ASN A 188 -4.46 36.93 17.23
N LEU A 189 -5.71 37.32 16.98
CA LEU A 189 -6.22 38.64 17.36
C LEU A 189 -6.19 38.85 18.87
N LYS A 190 -6.57 37.85 19.66
CA LYS A 190 -6.50 37.89 21.12
C LYS A 190 -5.06 38.04 21.58
N ALA A 191 -4.13 37.26 21.07
CA ALA A 191 -2.71 37.34 21.41
C ALA A 191 -2.11 38.72 21.05
N ALA A 192 -2.48 39.27 19.88
CA ALA A 192 -2.05 40.60 19.46
C ALA A 192 -2.57 41.69 20.44
N ALA A 193 -3.86 41.65 20.83
CA ALA A 193 -4.45 42.59 21.79
C ALA A 193 -3.82 42.48 23.19
N GLU A 194 -3.51 41.28 23.66
CA GLU A 194 -2.78 41.04 24.90
C GLU A 194 -1.37 41.64 24.87
N ASN A 195 -0.64 41.44 23.77
CA ASN A 195 0.70 42.01 23.59
C ASN A 195 0.67 43.56 23.52
N GLU A 196 -0.30 44.14 22.81
CA GLU A 196 -0.49 45.58 22.78
C GLU A 196 -0.84 46.16 24.19
N GLY A 197 -1.72 45.47 24.90
CA GLY A 197 -2.06 45.84 26.29
C GLY A 197 -0.85 45.83 27.22
N GLN A 198 -0.01 44.80 27.12
CA GLN A 198 1.24 44.70 27.88
C GLN A 198 2.24 45.81 27.51
N ALA A 199 2.40 46.09 26.21
CA ALA A 199 3.27 47.15 25.73
C ALA A 199 2.83 48.55 26.24
N LEU A 200 1.53 48.81 26.24
CA LEU A 200 0.97 50.06 26.77
C LEU A 200 1.18 50.19 28.30
N LEU A 201 1.03 49.09 29.05
CA LEU A 201 1.32 49.09 30.50
C LEU A 201 2.78 49.41 30.79
N ILE A 202 3.71 48.75 30.08
CA ILE A 202 5.16 48.99 30.21
C ILE A 202 5.50 50.44 29.87
N THR A 203 4.91 51.00 28.84
CA THR A 203 5.16 52.38 28.41
C THR A 203 4.64 53.39 29.46
N LYS A 204 3.44 53.15 30.04
CA LYS A 204 2.88 53.99 31.07
C LYS A 204 3.64 53.93 32.39
N THR A 205 4.11 52.73 32.78
CA THR A 205 4.93 52.62 34.02
C THR A 205 6.27 53.32 33.88
N LYS A 206 6.94 53.21 32.72
CA LYS A 206 8.20 53.94 32.45
C LYS A 206 8.04 55.46 32.34
N ALA A 207 6.88 55.96 32.00
CA ALA A 207 6.60 57.40 31.92
C ALA A 207 6.19 58.00 33.30
N ALA A 208 5.94 57.15 34.30
CA ALA A 208 5.56 57.53 35.63
C ALA A 208 6.72 57.54 36.68
N GLU A 209 7.86 56.97 36.26
CA GLU A 209 9.15 57.06 36.96
C GLU A 209 9.95 58.26 36.43
#